data_132e8e879cc3add92ba3ceb43c1b4b1c
#
_entry.id   132e8e879cc3add92ba3ceb43c1b4b1c
#
_cell.length_a   1.000
_cell.length_b   1.000
_cell.length_c   1.000
_cell.angle_alpha   90.00
_cell.angle_beta   90.00
_cell.angle_gamma   90.00
#
_symmetry.space_group_name_H-M   'P 1'
#
loop_
_entity.id
_entity.type
_entity.pdbx_description
1 polymer ?
#
loop_
_entity_poly.entity_id
_entity_poly.type
_entity_poly.pdbx_seq_one_letter_code
_entity_poly.pdbx_strand_id
1 'polypeptide(L)'
;MRFPLALTLKIAGHLLHQKLRGAKRFATVLQLEPLHTCNLTCTGCGRIREYSTSMKDVMPLEDCLQAATECDAPMVSICGGEPLIYPQIEALVNGLLAQHRIVYICTNGMSMRKKMRDYLAVFYVGNPELFEPKLQQLAAEKLLTPSDLEQIRKGPKDPAKPVIAPTRWMYWNVHLDGLEKTHDIIVEREGVFQECIRAIRMAKILGFQVASNTTVYRETEVDEIEHLFDFLATLGVDGHTISPGYDYDAAKKDMVKRLGLDPSKFFLTRRATIEKFSRATTWGKK
;
A
#
# COMPACT_ATOMS: atom_id res chain seq x y z
N MET A 1 -7.43 8.05 15.76
CA MET A 1 -7.25 8.60 14.39
C MET A 1 -8.61 8.67 13.70
N ARG A 2 -8.94 9.76 12.98
CA ARG A 2 -10.23 9.90 12.28
C ARG A 2 -9.98 9.79 10.77
N PHE A 3 -10.83 9.03 10.07
CA PHE A 3 -10.80 8.99 8.61
C PHE A 3 -10.94 10.43 8.05
N PRO A 4 -10.10 10.86 7.08
CA PRO A 4 -10.10 12.24 6.61
C PRO A 4 -11.47 12.70 6.12
N LEU A 5 -11.93 13.86 6.60
CA LEU A 5 -13.28 14.39 6.30
C LEU A 5 -13.54 14.49 4.79
N ALA A 6 -12.55 14.92 4.01
CA ALA A 6 -12.68 15.05 2.56
C ALA A 6 -12.99 13.71 1.88
N LEU A 7 -12.35 12.61 2.32
CA LEU A 7 -12.62 11.27 1.80
C LEU A 7 -14.01 10.79 2.23
N THR A 8 -14.35 11.03 3.52
CA THR A 8 -15.69 10.71 4.05
C THR A 8 -16.77 11.39 3.24
N LEU A 9 -16.65 12.70 2.97
CA LEU A 9 -17.62 13.46 2.19
C LEU A 9 -17.71 12.96 0.74
N LYS A 10 -16.61 12.59 0.13
CA LYS A 10 -16.58 12.06 -1.23
C LYS A 10 -17.32 10.72 -1.31
N ILE A 11 -17.03 9.79 -0.38
CA ILE A 11 -17.72 8.49 -0.33
C ILE A 11 -19.21 8.69 -0.01
N ALA A 12 -19.55 9.53 0.98
CA ALA A 12 -20.93 9.83 1.33
C ALA A 12 -21.69 10.46 0.15
N GLY A 13 -21.08 11.38 -0.59
CA GLY A 13 -21.64 11.97 -1.80
C GLY A 13 -21.94 10.92 -2.88
N HIS A 14 -21.00 9.99 -3.10
CA HIS A 14 -21.22 8.87 -4.02
C HIS A 14 -22.39 7.99 -3.58
N LEU A 15 -22.45 7.59 -2.31
CA LEU A 15 -23.54 6.79 -1.76
C LEU A 15 -24.90 7.49 -1.95
N LEU A 16 -24.97 8.77 -1.64
CA LEU A 16 -26.18 9.56 -1.82
C LEU A 16 -26.59 9.64 -3.30
N HIS A 17 -25.63 9.94 -4.18
CA HIS A 17 -25.88 9.98 -5.63
C HIS A 17 -26.44 8.67 -6.17
N GLN A 18 -25.81 7.53 -5.82
CA GLN A 18 -26.28 6.21 -6.24
C GLN A 18 -27.69 5.90 -5.70
N LYS A 19 -27.96 6.27 -4.45
CA LYS A 19 -29.29 6.11 -3.84
C LYS A 19 -30.35 6.95 -4.57
N LEU A 20 -30.07 8.20 -4.90
CA LEU A 20 -30.97 9.09 -5.63
C LEU A 20 -31.27 8.58 -7.05
N ARG A 21 -30.29 7.92 -7.70
CA ARG A 21 -30.51 7.26 -9.01
C ARG A 21 -31.26 5.93 -8.93
N GLY A 22 -31.64 5.48 -7.74
CA GLY A 22 -32.31 4.19 -7.54
C GLY A 22 -31.42 2.97 -7.80
N ALA A 23 -30.10 3.13 -7.78
CA ALA A 23 -29.16 2.03 -8.00
C ALA A 23 -29.26 1.00 -6.86
N LYS A 24 -29.65 -0.23 -7.21
CA LYS A 24 -29.76 -1.33 -6.24
C LYS A 24 -28.39 -1.95 -5.88
N ARG A 25 -27.42 -1.85 -6.77
CA ARG A 25 -26.06 -2.37 -6.60
C ARG A 25 -25.09 -1.37 -7.21
N PHE A 26 -24.02 -1.05 -6.51
CA PHE A 26 -22.94 -0.17 -6.97
C PHE A 26 -21.68 -0.47 -6.16
N ALA A 27 -20.53 -0.16 -6.73
CA ALA A 27 -19.25 -0.32 -6.06
C ALA A 27 -18.88 0.94 -5.27
N THR A 28 -18.23 0.74 -4.12
CA THR A 28 -17.59 1.80 -3.33
C THR A 28 -16.10 1.78 -3.48
N VAL A 29 -15.53 0.60 -3.76
CA VAL A 29 -14.10 0.38 -3.99
C VAL A 29 -13.96 -0.55 -5.19
N LEU A 30 -13.10 -0.19 -6.13
CA LEU A 30 -12.56 -1.08 -7.14
C LEU A 30 -11.22 -1.60 -6.64
N GLN A 31 -11.06 -2.91 -6.54
CA GLN A 31 -9.77 -3.54 -6.36
C GLN A 31 -9.20 -3.86 -7.75
N LEU A 32 -8.13 -3.17 -8.13
CA LEU A 32 -7.50 -3.28 -9.43
C LEU A 32 -6.16 -4.00 -9.31
N GLU A 33 -5.97 -5.06 -10.05
CA GLU A 33 -4.78 -5.91 -10.01
C GLU A 33 -4.10 -5.94 -11.39
N PRO A 34 -3.30 -4.90 -11.74
CA PRO A 34 -2.74 -4.79 -13.09
C PRO A 34 -1.66 -5.83 -13.38
N LEU A 35 -1.14 -6.51 -12.36
CA LEU A 35 -0.17 -7.61 -12.48
C LEU A 35 -0.19 -8.49 -11.25
N HIS A 36 0.33 -9.73 -11.38
CA HIS A 36 0.49 -10.66 -10.27
C HIS A 36 1.96 -10.95 -9.91
N THR A 37 2.91 -10.39 -10.66
CA THR A 37 4.35 -10.47 -10.33
C THR A 37 4.65 -9.71 -9.05
N CYS A 38 5.45 -10.32 -8.16
CA CYS A 38 5.88 -9.72 -6.90
C CYS A 38 7.39 -9.96 -6.69
N ASN A 39 8.03 -9.08 -5.94
CA ASN A 39 9.43 -9.20 -5.51
C ASN A 39 9.58 -9.81 -4.11
N LEU A 40 8.48 -10.30 -3.50
CA LEU A 40 8.45 -11.07 -2.26
C LEU A 40 7.65 -12.37 -2.45
N THR A 41 7.84 -13.31 -1.52
CA THR A 41 7.23 -14.65 -1.54
C THR A 41 6.43 -14.95 -0.27
N CYS A 42 5.77 -13.95 0.30
CA CYS A 42 5.10 -14.00 1.59
C CYS A 42 4.34 -15.29 1.85
N THR A 43 4.47 -15.84 3.07
CA THR A 43 3.71 -17.01 3.52
C THR A 43 2.21 -16.72 3.48
N GLY A 44 1.43 -17.62 2.90
CA GLY A 44 -0.02 -17.48 2.81
C GLY A 44 -0.52 -16.54 1.70
N CYS A 45 0.37 -15.92 0.91
CA CYS A 45 -0.06 -15.10 -0.23
C CYS A 45 -0.67 -15.98 -1.34
N GLY A 46 -1.95 -15.77 -1.64
CA GLY A 46 -2.65 -16.49 -2.73
C GLY A 46 -2.28 -15.94 -4.11
N ARG A 47 -2.06 -14.65 -4.25
CA ARG A 47 -1.95 -13.96 -5.54
C ARG A 47 -0.84 -14.49 -6.42
N ILE A 48 0.38 -14.57 -5.91
CA ILE A 48 1.54 -15.06 -6.66
C ILE A 48 1.52 -16.58 -6.88
N ARG A 49 0.55 -17.31 -6.32
CA ARG A 49 0.43 -18.77 -6.42
C ARG A 49 -0.77 -19.23 -7.23
N GLU A 50 -1.81 -18.41 -7.32
CA GLU A 50 -3.03 -18.71 -8.08
C GLU A 50 -2.95 -18.20 -9.52
N TYR A 51 -2.13 -17.19 -9.78
CA TYR A 51 -2.07 -16.50 -11.06
C TYR A 51 -0.66 -16.56 -11.67
N SER A 52 -0.57 -16.29 -12.96
CA SER A 52 0.71 -16.13 -13.64
C SER A 52 1.50 -14.96 -13.05
N THR A 53 2.78 -15.20 -12.76
CA THR A 53 3.71 -14.16 -12.31
C THR A 53 4.61 -13.64 -13.43
N SER A 54 4.22 -13.87 -14.68
CA SER A 54 4.95 -13.39 -15.85
C SER A 54 4.73 -11.88 -16.04
N MET A 55 5.81 -11.14 -16.29
CA MET A 55 5.72 -9.74 -16.72
C MET A 55 5.11 -9.55 -18.11
N LYS A 56 4.80 -10.64 -18.81
CA LYS A 56 4.02 -10.61 -20.06
C LYS A 56 2.52 -10.54 -19.83
N ASP A 57 2.08 -10.95 -18.64
CA ASP A 57 0.67 -10.98 -18.24
C ASP A 57 0.34 -9.75 -17.38
N VAL A 58 0.52 -8.56 -17.95
CA VAL A 58 0.16 -7.27 -17.36
C VAL A 58 -1.05 -6.69 -18.07
N MET A 59 -1.98 -6.15 -17.28
CA MET A 59 -3.13 -5.44 -17.83
C MET A 59 -2.67 -4.13 -18.49
N PRO A 60 -3.07 -3.83 -19.74
CA PRO A 60 -2.79 -2.55 -20.37
C PRO A 60 -3.28 -1.35 -19.57
N LEU A 61 -2.60 -0.22 -19.64
CA LEU A 61 -2.98 0.99 -18.92
C LEU A 61 -4.40 1.44 -19.26
N GLU A 62 -4.76 1.39 -20.54
CA GLU A 62 -6.06 1.79 -21.04
C GLU A 62 -7.17 0.94 -20.42
N ASP A 63 -6.97 -0.38 -20.34
CA ASP A 63 -7.95 -1.31 -19.73
C ASP A 63 -8.10 -1.05 -18.24
N CYS A 64 -7.02 -0.74 -17.54
CA CYS A 64 -7.06 -0.36 -16.12
C CYS A 64 -7.89 0.91 -15.90
N LEU A 65 -7.69 1.93 -16.73
CA LEU A 65 -8.42 3.21 -16.64
C LEU A 65 -9.88 3.06 -17.07
N GLN A 66 -10.15 2.25 -18.08
CA GLN A 66 -11.51 1.93 -18.53
C GLN A 66 -12.27 1.17 -17.44
N ALA A 67 -11.67 0.14 -16.82
CA ALA A 67 -12.29 -0.60 -15.73
C ALA A 67 -12.68 0.32 -14.55
N ALA A 68 -11.86 1.32 -14.23
CA ALA A 68 -12.18 2.31 -13.20
C ALA A 68 -13.35 3.21 -13.60
N THR A 69 -13.46 3.55 -14.89
CA THR A 69 -14.58 4.34 -15.43
C THR A 69 -15.89 3.53 -15.40
N GLU A 70 -15.86 2.29 -15.86
CA GLU A 70 -17.04 1.41 -15.90
C GLU A 70 -17.54 1.04 -14.51
N CYS A 71 -16.64 0.74 -13.58
CA CYS A 71 -16.97 0.42 -12.21
C CYS A 71 -17.59 1.60 -11.45
N ASP A 72 -17.22 2.83 -11.81
CA ASP A 72 -17.64 4.10 -11.20
C ASP A 72 -17.45 4.16 -9.67
N ALA A 73 -16.57 3.35 -9.10
CA ALA A 73 -16.26 3.40 -7.68
C ALA A 73 -15.49 4.69 -7.33
N PRO A 74 -15.82 5.38 -6.22
CA PRO A 74 -15.12 6.59 -5.81
C PRO A 74 -13.69 6.33 -5.35
N MET A 75 -13.34 5.09 -5.07
CA MET A 75 -12.02 4.65 -4.59
C MET A 75 -11.50 3.49 -5.42
N VAL A 76 -10.22 3.55 -5.76
CA VAL A 76 -9.49 2.46 -6.43
C VAL A 76 -8.32 2.04 -5.55
N SER A 77 -8.27 0.75 -5.24
CA SER A 77 -7.17 0.10 -4.53
C SER A 77 -6.35 -0.68 -5.55
N ILE A 78 -5.15 -0.19 -5.88
CA ILE A 78 -4.23 -0.85 -6.79
C ILE A 78 -3.46 -1.91 -6.00
N CYS A 79 -3.68 -3.15 -6.33
CA CYS A 79 -3.13 -4.34 -5.66
C CYS A 79 -2.45 -5.27 -6.67
N GLY A 80 -2.50 -6.57 -6.42
CA GLY A 80 -1.99 -7.64 -7.27
C GLY A 80 -0.79 -8.32 -6.63
N GLY A 81 0.30 -8.50 -7.38
CA GLY A 81 1.60 -8.85 -6.82
C GLY A 81 2.20 -7.65 -6.09
N GLU A 82 3.17 -6.96 -6.72
CA GLU A 82 3.67 -5.68 -6.21
C GLU A 82 3.36 -4.56 -7.22
N PRO A 83 2.43 -3.65 -6.93
CA PRO A 83 2.02 -2.60 -7.87
C PRO A 83 3.17 -1.71 -8.35
N LEU A 84 4.20 -1.48 -7.53
CA LEU A 84 5.33 -0.63 -7.89
C LEU A 84 6.26 -1.25 -8.94
N ILE A 85 6.05 -2.54 -9.30
CA ILE A 85 6.71 -3.20 -10.43
C ILE A 85 5.95 -2.93 -11.75
N TYR A 86 4.66 -2.57 -11.69
CA TYR A 86 3.89 -2.25 -12.89
C TYR A 86 4.58 -1.12 -13.68
N PRO A 87 4.91 -1.33 -14.97
CA PRO A 87 5.75 -0.39 -15.72
C PRO A 87 5.18 1.02 -15.82
N GLN A 88 3.85 1.14 -15.84
CA GLN A 88 3.12 2.40 -16.03
C GLN A 88 2.39 2.84 -14.75
N ILE A 89 2.91 2.48 -13.56
CA ILE A 89 2.22 2.78 -12.28
C ILE A 89 1.98 4.27 -12.08
N GLU A 90 2.94 5.13 -12.47
CA GLU A 90 2.78 6.58 -12.34
C GLU A 90 1.68 7.12 -13.24
N ALA A 91 1.63 6.64 -14.49
CA ALA A 91 0.58 7.01 -15.44
C ALA A 91 -0.80 6.51 -14.99
N LEU A 92 -0.87 5.29 -14.46
CA LEU A 92 -2.10 4.72 -13.89
C LEU A 92 -2.63 5.56 -12.73
N VAL A 93 -1.78 5.85 -11.75
CA VAL A 93 -2.17 6.66 -10.59
C VAL A 93 -2.64 8.05 -11.02
N ASN A 94 -1.89 8.72 -11.90
CA ASN A 94 -2.25 10.04 -12.38
C ASN A 94 -3.56 10.02 -13.19
N GLY A 95 -3.79 9.01 -14.01
CA GLY A 95 -5.04 8.81 -14.75
C GLY A 95 -6.24 8.61 -13.83
N LEU A 96 -6.10 7.79 -12.78
CA LEU A 96 -7.15 7.57 -11.77
C LEU A 96 -7.45 8.85 -10.97
N LEU A 97 -6.41 9.63 -10.62
CA LEU A 97 -6.57 10.93 -9.96
C LEU A 97 -7.28 11.94 -10.88
N ALA A 98 -6.97 11.95 -12.18
CA ALA A 98 -7.66 12.76 -13.18
C ALA A 98 -9.15 12.38 -13.35
N GLN A 99 -9.48 11.10 -13.13
CA GLN A 99 -10.87 10.61 -13.03
C GLN A 99 -11.51 10.94 -11.66
N HIS A 100 -10.85 11.77 -10.85
CA HIS A 100 -11.31 12.11 -9.50
C HIS A 100 -11.48 10.93 -8.55
N ARG A 101 -10.71 9.85 -8.69
CA ARG A 101 -10.75 8.70 -7.77
C ARG A 101 -9.85 8.94 -6.56
N ILE A 102 -10.24 8.36 -5.41
CA ILE A 102 -9.32 8.16 -4.28
C ILE A 102 -8.47 6.95 -4.64
N VAL A 103 -7.14 7.07 -4.58
CA VAL A 103 -6.22 6.01 -4.98
C VAL A 103 -5.43 5.48 -3.79
N TYR A 104 -5.47 4.18 -3.57
CA TYR A 104 -4.62 3.46 -2.64
C TYR A 104 -3.65 2.57 -3.43
N ILE A 105 -2.36 2.69 -3.17
CA ILE A 105 -1.33 1.79 -3.72
C ILE A 105 -0.96 0.81 -2.62
N CYS A 106 -1.45 -0.43 -2.73
CA CYS A 106 -1.17 -1.50 -1.75
C CYS A 106 0.19 -2.12 -2.06
N THR A 107 1.22 -1.68 -1.37
CA THR A 107 2.61 -2.04 -1.65
C THR A 107 3.28 -2.74 -0.47
N ASN A 108 4.23 -3.63 -0.77
CA ASN A 108 5.14 -4.19 0.23
C ASN A 108 6.28 -3.24 0.64
N GLY A 109 6.31 -2.00 0.15
CA GLY A 109 7.23 -0.94 0.52
C GLY A 109 8.64 -1.02 -0.08
N MET A 110 9.09 -2.18 -0.59
CA MET A 110 10.47 -2.41 -1.03
C MET A 110 10.95 -1.48 -2.15
N SER A 111 10.05 -1.10 -3.05
CA SER A 111 10.38 -0.20 -4.17
C SER A 111 10.01 1.26 -3.91
N MET A 112 9.33 1.54 -2.80
CA MET A 112 8.72 2.84 -2.52
C MET A 112 9.76 3.95 -2.37
N ARG A 113 10.87 3.75 -1.60
CA ARG A 113 11.92 4.77 -1.46
C ARG A 113 12.61 5.10 -2.78
N LYS A 114 12.87 4.08 -3.61
CA LYS A 114 13.46 4.28 -4.94
C LYS A 114 12.56 5.16 -5.80
N LYS A 115 11.26 4.88 -5.85
CA LYS A 115 10.27 5.68 -6.58
C LYS A 115 10.24 7.13 -6.06
N MET A 116 10.13 7.33 -4.75
CA MET A 116 10.09 8.66 -4.16
C MET A 116 11.38 9.46 -4.39
N ARG A 117 12.55 8.80 -4.42
CA ARG A 117 13.80 9.45 -4.77
C ARG A 117 13.80 9.93 -6.22
N ASP A 118 13.29 9.13 -7.16
CA ASP A 118 13.15 9.51 -8.56
C ASP A 118 12.18 10.71 -8.71
N TYR A 119 11.05 10.71 -7.97
CA TYR A 119 10.10 11.83 -7.96
C TYR A 119 10.70 13.10 -7.36
N LEU A 120 11.49 12.94 -6.28
CA LEU A 120 12.14 14.04 -5.61
C LEU A 120 13.15 14.77 -6.52
N ALA A 121 13.81 14.06 -7.43
CA ALA A 121 14.68 14.68 -8.43
C ALA A 121 13.90 15.61 -9.38
N VAL A 122 12.68 15.25 -9.76
CA VAL A 122 11.78 16.11 -10.56
C VAL A 122 11.29 17.31 -9.75
N PHE A 123 10.85 17.07 -8.51
CA PHE A 123 10.33 18.12 -7.63
C PHE A 123 11.41 19.16 -7.28
N TYR A 124 12.63 18.68 -7.04
CA TYR A 124 13.76 19.55 -6.69
C TYR A 124 14.10 20.51 -7.84
N VAL A 125 14.20 20.03 -9.07
CA VAL A 125 14.47 20.89 -10.24
C VAL A 125 13.34 21.90 -10.47
N GLY A 126 12.09 21.50 -10.21
CA GLY A 126 10.93 22.38 -10.33
C GLY A 126 10.84 23.48 -9.25
N ASN A 127 11.32 23.19 -8.04
CA ASN A 127 11.31 24.15 -6.91
C ASN A 127 12.40 23.82 -5.88
N PRO A 128 13.67 24.18 -6.14
CA PRO A 128 14.79 23.88 -5.25
C PRO A 128 14.62 24.46 -3.83
N GLU A 129 14.09 25.66 -3.72
CA GLU A 129 13.92 26.34 -2.41
C GLU A 129 12.96 25.59 -1.48
N LEU A 130 11.88 25.06 -2.04
CA LEU A 130 10.90 24.27 -1.28
C LEU A 130 11.46 22.90 -0.85
N PHE A 131 12.30 22.27 -1.68
CA PHE A 131 12.73 20.90 -1.46
C PHE A 131 14.12 20.79 -0.81
N GLU A 132 14.97 21.82 -0.81
CA GLU A 132 16.27 21.75 -0.12
C GLU A 132 16.14 21.48 1.38
N PRO A 133 15.24 22.10 2.17
CA PRO A 133 15.07 21.75 3.57
C PRO A 133 14.65 20.29 3.78
N LYS A 134 13.80 19.75 2.89
CA LYS A 134 13.39 18.35 2.94
C LYS A 134 14.55 17.40 2.61
N LEU A 135 15.40 17.76 1.66
CA LEU A 135 16.64 16.99 1.36
C LEU A 135 17.56 16.94 2.56
N GLN A 136 17.77 18.07 3.23
CA GLN A 136 18.60 18.13 4.43
C GLN A 136 18.02 17.27 5.56
N GLN A 137 16.70 17.32 5.77
CA GLN A 137 16.03 16.47 6.74
C GLN A 137 16.19 14.99 6.40
N LEU A 138 15.96 14.60 5.15
CA LEU A 138 16.12 13.21 4.70
C LEU A 138 17.56 12.71 4.86
N ALA A 139 18.54 13.57 4.63
CA ALA A 139 19.95 13.25 4.86
C ALA A 139 20.28 13.10 6.34
N ALA A 140 19.81 14.01 7.19
CA ALA A 140 20.00 13.96 8.64
C ALA A 140 19.40 12.69 9.24
N GLU A 141 18.26 12.25 8.72
CA GLU A 141 17.59 11.00 9.12
C GLU A 141 18.18 9.74 8.45
N LYS A 142 19.25 9.88 7.67
CA LYS A 142 19.92 8.79 6.94
C LYS A 142 18.99 8.01 5.99
N LEU A 143 17.96 8.70 5.45
CA LEU A 143 17.02 8.16 4.47
C LEU A 143 17.55 8.31 3.03
N LEU A 144 18.50 9.21 2.81
CA LEU A 144 19.24 9.41 1.57
C LEU A 144 20.73 9.32 1.83
N THR A 145 21.45 8.74 0.88
CA THR A 145 22.93 8.73 0.87
C THR A 145 23.46 10.02 0.24
N PRO A 146 24.76 10.37 0.45
CA PRO A 146 25.38 11.48 -0.26
C PRO A 146 25.27 11.38 -1.79
N SER A 147 25.38 10.18 -2.34
CA SER A 147 25.19 9.92 -3.77
C SER A 147 23.75 10.18 -4.24
N ASP A 148 22.73 9.83 -3.41
CA ASP A 148 21.35 10.14 -3.71
C ASP A 148 21.11 11.66 -3.77
N LEU A 149 21.68 12.41 -2.82
CA LEU A 149 21.58 13.88 -2.78
C LEU A 149 22.19 14.52 -4.02
N GLU A 150 23.37 14.07 -4.43
CA GLU A 150 24.01 14.56 -5.64
C GLU A 150 23.18 14.27 -6.89
N GLN A 151 22.64 13.03 -7.00
CA GLN A 151 21.79 12.65 -8.13
C GLN A 151 20.50 13.45 -8.18
N ILE A 152 19.84 13.69 -7.03
CA ILE A 152 18.61 14.48 -6.94
C ILE A 152 18.84 15.91 -7.39
N ARG A 153 19.94 16.54 -6.96
CA ARG A 153 20.31 17.90 -7.35
C ARG A 153 20.68 18.04 -8.83
N LYS A 154 21.19 16.96 -9.45
CA LYS A 154 21.39 16.90 -10.91
C LYS A 154 20.10 16.79 -11.70
N GLY A 155 19.00 16.41 -11.05
CA GLY A 155 17.70 16.23 -11.67
C GLY A 155 17.44 14.81 -12.17
N PRO A 156 16.23 14.60 -12.75
CA PRO A 156 15.79 13.29 -13.22
C PRO A 156 16.61 12.82 -14.42
N LYS A 157 16.83 11.50 -14.51
CA LYS A 157 17.48 10.89 -15.68
C LYS A 157 16.61 11.00 -16.94
N ASP A 158 15.31 10.97 -16.79
CA ASP A 158 14.32 11.14 -17.83
C ASP A 158 13.28 12.17 -17.37
N PRO A 159 13.36 13.41 -17.85
CA PRO A 159 12.41 14.47 -17.49
C PRO A 159 10.98 14.22 -17.99
N ALA A 160 10.80 13.37 -18.99
CA ALA A 160 9.49 13.06 -19.56
C ALA A 160 8.73 11.98 -18.76
N LYS A 161 9.44 11.27 -17.88
CA LYS A 161 8.83 10.21 -17.07
C LYS A 161 7.83 10.81 -16.06
N PRO A 162 6.56 10.33 -16.06
CA PRO A 162 5.59 10.82 -15.10
C PRO A 162 5.99 10.50 -13.66
N VAL A 163 5.61 11.37 -12.73
CA VAL A 163 5.81 11.21 -11.29
C VAL A 163 4.48 11.30 -10.56
N ILE A 164 4.41 10.75 -9.37
CA ILE A 164 3.26 10.91 -8.48
C ILE A 164 3.57 12.04 -7.50
N ALA A 165 2.76 13.11 -7.52
CA ALA A 165 2.88 14.21 -6.58
C ALA A 165 2.08 13.94 -5.29
N PRO A 166 2.52 14.46 -4.13
CA PRO A 166 1.74 14.39 -2.90
C PRO A 166 0.37 15.03 -3.06
N THR A 167 -0.67 14.31 -2.70
CA THR A 167 -2.05 14.79 -2.70
C THR A 167 -2.86 14.07 -1.62
N ARG A 168 -3.91 14.73 -1.11
CA ARG A 168 -4.85 14.12 -0.14
C ARG A 168 -5.70 12.98 -0.73
N TRP A 169 -5.63 12.75 -2.04
CA TRP A 169 -6.44 11.74 -2.73
C TRP A 169 -5.66 10.45 -3.04
N MET A 170 -4.34 10.41 -2.77
CA MET A 170 -3.49 9.24 -2.99
C MET A 170 -2.80 8.83 -1.69
N TYR A 171 -2.86 7.55 -1.40
CA TYR A 171 -2.29 6.91 -0.21
C TYR A 171 -1.30 5.82 -0.61
N TRP A 172 -0.12 5.88 -0.04
CA TRP A 172 0.73 4.69 0.07
C TRP A 172 0.13 3.81 1.15
N ASN A 173 -0.40 2.64 0.77
CA ASN A 173 -0.96 1.65 1.70
C ASN A 173 0.07 0.54 1.91
N VAL A 174 0.91 0.71 2.93
CA VAL A 174 2.09 -0.14 3.17
C VAL A 174 1.69 -1.37 3.96
N HIS A 175 2.07 -2.54 3.46
CA HIS A 175 1.79 -3.82 4.09
C HIS A 175 2.75 -4.08 5.26
N LEU A 176 2.20 -4.27 6.48
CA LEU A 176 2.94 -4.57 7.71
C LEU A 176 2.12 -5.50 8.60
N ASP A 177 2.54 -6.75 8.77
CA ASP A 177 1.80 -7.80 9.47
C ASP A 177 2.21 -7.99 10.95
N GLY A 178 2.96 -7.08 11.50
CA GLY A 178 3.47 -7.08 12.87
C GLY A 178 4.69 -6.18 13.00
N LEU A 179 5.35 -6.26 14.15
CA LEU A 179 6.65 -5.63 14.35
C LEU A 179 7.73 -6.39 13.53
N GLU A 180 8.96 -5.91 13.56
CA GLU A 180 10.05 -6.31 12.68
C GLU A 180 10.19 -7.84 12.54
N LYS A 181 10.30 -8.56 13.65
CA LYS A 181 10.49 -10.01 13.62
C LYS A 181 9.31 -10.74 12.98
N THR A 182 8.09 -10.39 13.38
CA THR A 182 6.88 -11.04 12.88
C THR A 182 6.68 -10.73 11.40
N HIS A 183 6.84 -9.46 11.02
CA HIS A 183 6.68 -9.04 9.62
C HIS A 183 7.70 -9.75 8.71
N ASP A 184 8.99 -9.72 9.04
CA ASP A 184 10.05 -10.29 8.21
C ASP A 184 9.91 -11.82 8.06
N ILE A 185 9.42 -12.54 9.09
CA ILE A 185 9.06 -13.95 9.00
C ILE A 185 7.92 -14.16 8.00
N ILE A 186 6.84 -13.39 8.08
CA ILE A 186 5.66 -13.55 7.21
C ILE A 186 6.00 -13.26 5.75
N VAL A 187 6.81 -12.23 5.49
CA VAL A 187 7.23 -11.88 4.13
C VAL A 187 8.41 -12.72 3.63
N GLU A 188 8.94 -13.64 4.45
CA GLU A 188 10.05 -14.55 4.17
C GLU A 188 11.35 -13.83 3.76
N ARG A 189 11.58 -12.64 4.34
CA ARG A 189 12.77 -11.84 4.03
C ARG A 189 13.10 -10.87 5.15
N GLU A 190 14.32 -10.96 5.66
CA GLU A 190 14.88 -10.03 6.65
C GLU A 190 15.04 -8.61 6.10
N GLY A 191 14.83 -7.61 6.97
CA GLY A 191 15.04 -6.20 6.71
C GLY A 191 13.91 -5.51 5.93
N VAL A 192 12.83 -6.22 5.57
CA VAL A 192 11.68 -5.63 4.88
C VAL A 192 10.96 -4.64 5.78
N PHE A 193 10.74 -4.98 7.05
CA PHE A 193 10.15 -4.06 8.01
C PHE A 193 10.90 -2.73 8.08
N GLN A 194 12.21 -2.78 8.24
CA GLN A 194 13.05 -1.59 8.33
C GLN A 194 13.00 -0.75 7.04
N GLU A 195 12.96 -1.41 5.87
CA GLU A 195 12.79 -0.71 4.60
C GLU A 195 11.42 -0.03 4.51
N CYS A 196 10.34 -0.68 4.93
CA CYS A 196 9.01 -0.09 5.02
C CYS A 196 8.99 1.15 5.93
N ILE A 197 9.60 1.06 7.12
CA ILE A 197 9.68 2.19 8.05
C ILE A 197 10.44 3.38 7.46
N ARG A 198 11.57 3.12 6.78
CA ARG A 198 12.32 4.17 6.07
C ARG A 198 11.49 4.78 4.95
N ALA A 199 10.74 3.97 4.20
CA ALA A 199 9.86 4.42 3.12
C ALA A 199 8.72 5.29 3.65
N ILE A 200 8.08 4.88 4.75
CA ILE A 200 7.02 5.64 5.43
C ILE A 200 7.54 7.01 5.90
N ARG A 201 8.70 7.03 6.59
CA ARG A 201 9.31 8.30 7.05
C ARG A 201 9.60 9.24 5.88
N MET A 202 10.21 8.72 4.81
CA MET A 202 10.47 9.51 3.60
C MET A 202 9.17 10.05 3.00
N ALA A 203 8.13 9.24 2.86
CA ALA A 203 6.83 9.66 2.34
C ALA A 203 6.22 10.80 3.16
N LYS A 204 6.25 10.69 4.49
CA LYS A 204 5.70 11.73 5.38
C LYS A 204 6.48 13.04 5.28
N ILE A 205 7.81 13.02 5.22
CA ILE A 205 8.65 14.22 5.02
C ILE A 205 8.32 14.88 3.68
N LEU A 206 8.07 14.10 2.64
CA LEU A 206 7.70 14.61 1.32
C LEU A 206 6.26 15.14 1.26
N GLY A 207 5.42 14.82 2.24
CA GLY A 207 4.03 15.29 2.33
C GLY A 207 2.99 14.33 1.73
N PHE A 208 3.37 13.07 1.50
CA PHE A 208 2.43 12.03 1.07
C PHE A 208 1.51 11.58 2.20
N GLN A 209 0.33 11.11 1.83
CA GLN A 209 -0.53 10.35 2.72
C GLN A 209 -0.06 8.89 2.77
N VAL A 210 -0.06 8.31 3.98
CA VAL A 210 0.36 6.93 4.22
C VAL A 210 -0.68 6.21 5.06
N ALA A 211 -1.11 5.05 4.60
CA ALA A 211 -1.88 4.10 5.40
C ALA A 211 -1.07 2.81 5.57
N SER A 212 -1.40 2.02 6.57
CA SER A 212 -0.89 0.65 6.67
C SER A 212 -2.01 -0.38 6.46
N ASN A 213 -1.61 -1.53 5.95
CA ASN A 213 -2.47 -2.71 5.81
C ASN A 213 -1.83 -3.88 6.54
N THR A 214 -2.59 -4.48 7.45
CA THR A 214 -2.15 -5.59 8.30
C THR A 214 -3.05 -6.80 8.09
N THR A 215 -2.44 -7.94 7.77
CA THR A 215 -3.14 -9.22 7.68
C THR A 215 -2.96 -9.97 9.00
N VAL A 216 -4.07 -10.37 9.60
CA VAL A 216 -4.08 -11.10 10.87
C VAL A 216 -4.19 -12.59 10.59
N TYR A 217 -3.22 -13.34 11.05
CA TYR A 217 -3.17 -14.80 11.01
C TYR A 217 -3.48 -15.40 12.39
N ARG A 218 -3.49 -16.73 12.47
CA ARG A 218 -3.86 -17.43 13.71
C ARG A 218 -2.90 -17.13 14.86
N GLU A 219 -1.61 -17.08 14.58
CA GLU A 219 -0.55 -16.82 15.56
C GLU A 219 -0.27 -15.33 15.76
N THR A 220 -0.93 -14.43 15.01
CA THR A 220 -0.76 -13.00 15.21
C THR A 220 -1.24 -12.59 16.60
N GLU A 221 -0.34 -12.02 17.39
CA GLU A 221 -0.67 -11.45 18.69
C GLU A 221 -1.35 -10.08 18.51
N VAL A 222 -2.58 -9.96 19.02
CA VAL A 222 -3.38 -8.72 18.86
C VAL A 222 -2.71 -7.54 19.52
N ASP A 223 -2.03 -7.75 20.65
CA ASP A 223 -1.30 -6.70 21.38
C ASP A 223 -0.09 -6.21 20.58
N GLU A 224 0.57 -7.08 19.82
CA GLU A 224 1.65 -6.68 18.90
C GLU A 224 1.13 -5.74 17.81
N ILE A 225 -0.08 -5.98 17.28
CA ILE A 225 -0.69 -5.11 16.28
C ILE A 225 -1.07 -3.75 16.90
N GLU A 226 -1.54 -3.72 18.14
CA GLU A 226 -1.79 -2.46 18.85
C GLU A 226 -0.47 -1.65 19.00
N HIS A 227 0.61 -2.30 19.44
CA HIS A 227 1.94 -1.67 19.51
C HIS A 227 2.46 -1.21 18.14
N LEU A 228 2.24 -1.98 17.08
CA LEU A 228 2.58 -1.56 15.72
C LEU A 228 1.84 -0.28 15.33
N PHE A 229 0.54 -0.19 15.61
CA PHE A 229 -0.25 0.99 15.26
C PHE A 229 0.14 2.22 16.10
N ASP A 230 0.43 2.03 17.38
CA ASP A 230 0.96 3.10 18.23
C ASP A 230 2.31 3.61 17.68
N PHE A 231 3.20 2.70 17.31
CA PHE A 231 4.48 3.06 16.69
C PHE A 231 4.28 3.80 15.37
N LEU A 232 3.42 3.31 14.46
CA LEU A 232 3.15 3.94 13.18
C LEU A 232 2.48 5.32 13.33
N ALA A 233 1.68 5.51 14.38
CA ALA A 233 1.12 6.81 14.72
C ALA A 233 2.21 7.83 15.09
N THR A 234 3.31 7.42 15.74
CA THR A 234 4.46 8.32 16.00
C THR A 234 5.16 8.76 14.71
N LEU A 235 5.05 7.99 13.64
CA LEU A 235 5.57 8.33 12.31
C LEU A 235 4.60 9.18 11.48
N GLY A 236 3.42 9.49 12.03
CA GLY A 236 2.39 10.28 11.33
C GLY A 236 1.63 9.49 10.26
N VAL A 237 1.53 8.16 10.37
CA VAL A 237 0.69 7.35 9.47
C VAL A 237 -0.77 7.76 9.62
N ASP A 238 -1.46 7.96 8.49
CA ASP A 238 -2.79 8.60 8.44
C ASP A 238 -3.94 7.63 8.69
N GLY A 239 -3.72 6.32 8.54
CA GLY A 239 -4.74 5.31 8.78
C GLY A 239 -4.21 3.89 8.79
N HIS A 240 -5.01 2.98 9.36
CA HIS A 240 -4.69 1.56 9.43
C HIS A 240 -5.87 0.73 8.95
N THR A 241 -5.57 -0.33 8.20
CA THR A 241 -6.54 -1.35 7.77
C THR A 241 -6.09 -2.70 8.30
N ILE A 242 -7.00 -3.46 8.88
CA ILE A 242 -6.75 -4.84 9.30
C ILE A 242 -7.71 -5.78 8.61
N SER A 243 -7.23 -6.93 8.19
CA SER A 243 -8.04 -7.96 7.54
C SER A 243 -7.61 -9.36 8.01
N PRO A 244 -8.53 -10.34 8.05
CA PRO A 244 -8.13 -11.73 8.29
C PRO A 244 -7.36 -12.27 7.08
N GLY A 245 -6.37 -13.13 7.33
CA GLY A 245 -5.70 -13.87 6.28
C GLY A 245 -6.66 -14.84 5.61
N TYR A 246 -6.75 -14.77 4.28
CA TYR A 246 -7.60 -15.65 3.48
C TYR A 246 -6.91 -16.99 3.21
N ASP A 247 -7.63 -18.08 3.35
CA ASP A 247 -7.15 -19.44 3.18
C ASP A 247 -7.23 -19.94 1.73
N TYR A 248 -6.57 -19.25 0.82
CA TYR A 248 -6.48 -19.64 -0.60
C TYR A 248 -5.93 -21.05 -0.76
N ASP A 249 -6.57 -21.87 -1.61
CA ASP A 249 -6.15 -23.26 -1.82
C ASP A 249 -4.72 -23.38 -2.38
N ALA A 250 -4.33 -22.51 -3.28
CA ALA A 250 -2.97 -22.46 -3.80
C ALA A 250 -1.95 -22.12 -2.72
N ALA A 251 -2.25 -21.17 -1.82
CA ALA A 251 -1.40 -20.83 -0.69
C ALA A 251 -1.28 -21.99 0.30
N LYS A 252 -2.38 -22.68 0.62
CA LYS A 252 -2.35 -23.89 1.48
C LYS A 252 -1.47 -25.01 0.89
N LYS A 253 -1.60 -25.28 -0.40
CA LYS A 253 -0.78 -26.27 -1.10
C LYS A 253 0.71 -25.91 -1.09
N ASP A 254 1.03 -24.63 -1.34
CA ASP A 254 2.40 -24.14 -1.30
C ASP A 254 3.01 -24.22 0.11
N MET A 255 2.27 -23.87 1.15
CA MET A 255 2.73 -23.97 2.54
C MET A 255 3.12 -25.39 2.91
N VAL A 256 2.30 -26.39 2.54
CA VAL A 256 2.63 -27.81 2.78
C VAL A 256 3.84 -28.24 1.97
N LYS A 257 3.86 -27.92 0.66
CA LYS A 257 4.89 -28.43 -0.26
C LYS A 257 6.25 -27.77 -0.04
N ARG A 258 6.29 -26.46 0.15
CA ARG A 258 7.52 -25.65 0.19
C ARG A 258 8.04 -25.46 1.62
N LEU A 259 7.16 -25.25 2.57
CA LEU A 259 7.51 -24.90 3.94
C LEU A 259 7.30 -26.04 4.95
N GLY A 260 6.61 -27.11 4.57
CA GLY A 260 6.24 -28.19 5.49
C GLY A 260 5.29 -27.74 6.61
N LEU A 261 4.58 -26.63 6.43
CA LEU A 261 3.68 -26.05 7.41
C LEU A 261 2.27 -26.62 7.30
N ASP A 262 1.59 -26.75 8.45
CA ASP A 262 0.17 -27.10 8.51
C ASP A 262 -0.69 -25.83 8.34
N PRO A 263 -1.42 -25.66 7.21
CA PRO A 263 -2.25 -24.49 6.96
C PRO A 263 -3.32 -24.23 8.02
N SER A 264 -3.80 -25.27 8.69
CA SER A 264 -4.80 -25.15 9.76
C SER A 264 -4.30 -24.39 10.98
N LYS A 265 -2.97 -24.37 11.16
CA LYS A 265 -2.30 -23.59 12.23
C LYS A 265 -2.01 -22.15 11.84
N PHE A 266 -2.10 -21.82 10.56
CA PHE A 266 -1.75 -20.50 10.04
C PHE A 266 -2.97 -19.62 9.81
N PHE A 267 -4.00 -20.13 9.12
CA PHE A 267 -5.19 -19.36 8.80
C PHE A 267 -6.19 -19.32 9.97
N LEU A 268 -6.92 -18.19 10.06
CA LEU A 268 -7.93 -18.00 11.09
C LEU A 268 -9.17 -18.86 10.84
N THR A 269 -9.67 -19.51 11.88
CA THR A 269 -11.03 -20.01 11.89
C THR A 269 -12.02 -18.84 12.11
N ARG A 270 -13.29 -19.01 11.72
CA ARG A 270 -14.33 -18.00 11.97
C ARG A 270 -14.40 -17.56 13.43
N ARG A 271 -14.29 -18.52 14.38
CA ARG A 271 -14.30 -18.22 15.82
C ARG A 271 -13.10 -17.36 16.23
N ALA A 272 -11.89 -17.75 15.81
CA ALA A 272 -10.68 -16.98 16.10
C ALA A 272 -10.70 -15.60 15.46
N THR A 273 -11.29 -15.45 14.26
CA THR A 273 -11.49 -14.14 13.63
C THR A 273 -12.37 -13.24 14.50
N ILE A 274 -13.53 -13.74 14.94
CA ILE A 274 -14.44 -12.96 15.80
C ILE A 274 -13.75 -12.52 17.08
N GLU A 275 -13.03 -13.44 17.74
CA GLU A 275 -12.32 -13.17 18.99
C GLU A 275 -11.25 -12.08 18.83
N LYS A 276 -10.33 -12.25 17.86
CA LYS A 276 -9.25 -11.28 17.62
C LYS A 276 -9.78 -9.91 17.17
N PHE A 277 -10.73 -9.87 16.25
CA PHE A 277 -11.26 -8.61 15.73
C PHE A 277 -12.17 -7.89 16.74
N SER A 278 -12.85 -8.62 17.64
CA SER A 278 -13.59 -8.00 18.74
C SER A 278 -12.66 -7.23 19.69
N ARG A 279 -11.45 -7.73 19.96
CA ARG A 279 -10.43 -6.99 20.73
C ARG A 279 -9.97 -5.75 19.97
N ALA A 280 -9.66 -5.85 18.69
CA ALA A 280 -9.21 -4.73 17.86
C ALA A 280 -10.23 -3.58 17.81
N THR A 281 -11.53 -3.86 17.88
CA THR A 281 -12.57 -2.81 17.90
C THR A 281 -12.58 -1.95 19.16
N THR A 282 -11.87 -2.35 20.21
CA THR A 282 -11.77 -1.56 21.46
C THR A 282 -10.69 -0.49 21.41
N TRP A 283 -9.72 -0.59 20.48
CA TRP A 283 -8.57 0.35 20.41
C TRP A 283 -8.98 1.80 20.13
N GLY A 284 -10.01 2.02 19.34
CA GLY A 284 -10.51 3.36 19.01
C GLY A 284 -11.30 4.05 20.13
N LYS A 285 -11.46 3.40 21.29
CA LYS A 285 -12.20 3.93 22.44
C LYS A 285 -11.28 4.52 23.52
N LYS A 286 -9.98 4.37 23.37
CA LYS A 286 -8.97 5.03 24.19
C LYS A 286 -8.54 6.33 23.49
#